data_79b6e76fdc1ade6c7ffe7e36359b2a2a
#
_entry.id   79b6e76fdc1ade6c7ffe7e36359b2a2a
#
_cell.length_a   1.000
_cell.length_b   1.000
_cell.length_c   1.000
_cell.angle_alpha   90.00
_cell.angle_beta   90.00
_cell.angle_gamma   90.00
#
_symmetry.space_group_name_H-M   'P 1'
#
loop_
_entity.id
_entity.type
_entity.pdbx_description
1 polymer ?
#
loop_
_entity_poly.entity_id
_entity_poly.type
_entity_poly.pdbx_seq_one_letter_code
_entity_poly.pdbx_strand_id
1 'polypeptide(L)'
;MKKILILIYTIFLSLSFQVQSIEIEIINDKPGAGKKIIKHSWVQLEYTGSFENGKVFDTNVGKDRPLVVQMSMKEVIPGFEQGIIGTTKGTKRKIKIPAELAYGVKGGGDIIPPNTDLIFEFEVIDVLDPSYKSVSSDELIEMIENNAVALDIRTEEEWDKTGVIKGSFPETAFDKNGKFQVYVMDKIRALAASQSQDVNLIFISHDGETASMLANSFSEDLGFTNISVLKGGIKAWQSENKKLGPHK
;
A
#
# COMPACT_ATOMS: atom_id res chain seq x y z
N MET A 1 38.33 52.03 -36.39
CA MET A 1 38.57 50.69 -35.84
C MET A 1 37.25 50.21 -35.24
N LYS A 2 36.53 49.35 -35.99
CA LYS A 2 35.24 48.82 -35.56
C LYS A 2 35.51 47.50 -34.78
N LYS A 3 35.11 47.44 -33.51
CA LYS A 3 35.15 46.21 -32.69
C LYS A 3 33.93 45.36 -33.06
N ILE A 4 34.17 44.19 -33.61
CA ILE A 4 33.15 43.17 -33.88
C ILE A 4 32.95 42.38 -32.57
N LEU A 5 31.75 42.45 -31.98
CA LEU A 5 31.33 41.68 -30.83
C LEU A 5 30.78 40.36 -31.34
N ILE A 6 31.52 39.27 -31.14
CA ILE A 6 31.03 37.90 -31.44
C ILE A 6 30.22 37.40 -30.25
N LEU A 7 28.90 37.29 -30.44
CA LEU A 7 27.97 36.72 -29.48
C LEU A 7 27.96 35.20 -29.66
N ILE A 8 28.61 34.45 -28.77
CA ILE A 8 28.57 32.99 -28.77
C ILE A 8 27.28 32.59 -28.03
N TYR A 9 26.28 32.14 -28.79
CA TYR A 9 25.05 31.53 -28.27
C TYR A 9 25.36 30.05 -27.96
N THR A 10 25.63 29.74 -26.71
CA THR A 10 25.70 28.34 -26.24
C THR A 10 24.27 27.80 -26.06
N ILE A 11 23.83 26.99 -27.02
CA ILE A 11 22.59 26.22 -26.90
C ILE A 11 22.87 25.09 -25.94
N PHE A 12 22.39 25.22 -24.68
CA PHE A 12 22.27 24.12 -23.75
C PHE A 12 21.10 23.25 -24.18
N LEU A 13 21.37 22.16 -24.91
CA LEU A 13 20.41 21.10 -25.14
C LEU A 13 20.29 20.32 -23.81
N SER A 14 19.30 20.68 -22.98
CA SER A 14 18.92 19.87 -21.83
C SER A 14 18.25 18.61 -22.37
N LEU A 15 19.01 17.50 -22.48
CA LEU A 15 18.41 16.16 -22.58
C LEU A 15 17.71 15.86 -21.26
N SER A 16 16.41 16.14 -21.19
CA SER A 16 15.56 15.59 -20.16
C SER A 16 15.42 14.08 -20.44
N PHE A 17 16.16 13.27 -19.70
CA PHE A 17 15.86 11.84 -19.60
C PHE A 17 14.48 11.72 -18.93
N GLN A 18 13.44 11.53 -19.72
CA GLN A 18 12.17 11.05 -19.20
C GLN A 18 12.38 9.59 -18.80
N VAL A 19 12.45 9.34 -17.50
CA VAL A 19 12.28 7.99 -16.97
C VAL A 19 10.82 7.64 -17.25
N GLN A 20 10.59 6.85 -18.28
CA GLN A 20 9.25 6.33 -18.57
C GLN A 20 8.91 5.34 -17.46
N SER A 21 7.87 5.64 -16.69
CA SER A 21 7.32 4.69 -15.70
C SER A 21 6.84 3.45 -16.45
N ILE A 22 7.25 2.28 -15.96
CA ILE A 22 6.74 1.01 -16.48
C ILE A 22 5.36 0.83 -15.87
N GLU A 23 4.34 0.83 -16.71
CA GLU A 23 2.95 0.77 -16.29
C GLU A 23 2.21 -0.34 -17.07
N ILE A 24 1.12 -0.83 -16.50
CA ILE A 24 0.20 -1.70 -17.19
C ILE A 24 -0.59 -0.92 -18.24
N GLU A 25 -1.02 -1.59 -19.31
CA GLU A 25 -1.96 -1.05 -20.29
C GLU A 25 -3.36 -1.60 -20.02
N ILE A 26 -4.37 -0.74 -19.90
CA ILE A 26 -5.77 -1.14 -19.79
C ILE A 26 -6.33 -1.27 -21.21
N ILE A 27 -6.55 -2.50 -21.66
CA ILE A 27 -7.08 -2.80 -23.01
C ILE A 27 -8.59 -2.63 -23.05
N ASN A 28 -9.28 -3.08 -21.99
CA ASN A 28 -10.74 -2.95 -21.86
C ASN A 28 -11.09 -2.78 -20.39
N ASP A 29 -12.09 -1.95 -20.10
CA ASP A 29 -12.59 -1.67 -18.75
C ASP A 29 -14.10 -1.52 -18.75
N LYS A 30 -14.77 -2.38 -17.99
CA LYS A 30 -16.18 -2.25 -17.64
C LYS A 30 -16.25 -2.09 -16.14
N PRO A 31 -16.36 -0.86 -15.64
CA PRO A 31 -16.41 -0.59 -14.20
C PRO A 31 -17.60 -1.31 -13.53
N GLY A 32 -17.36 -1.78 -12.33
CA GLY A 32 -18.40 -2.24 -11.42
C GLY A 32 -18.95 -1.09 -10.56
N ALA A 33 -19.47 -1.43 -9.39
CA ALA A 33 -20.04 -0.46 -8.44
C ALA A 33 -19.69 -0.81 -6.99
N GLY A 34 -19.81 0.19 -6.10
CA GLY A 34 -19.60 0.00 -4.68
C GLY A 34 -18.23 0.44 -4.17
N LYS A 35 -17.73 -0.24 -3.16
CA LYS A 35 -16.46 0.09 -2.52
C LYS A 35 -15.28 -0.14 -3.46
N LYS A 36 -14.33 0.78 -3.44
CA LYS A 36 -13.05 0.64 -4.14
C LYS A 36 -12.15 -0.33 -3.40
N ILE A 37 -11.49 -1.17 -4.15
CA ILE A 37 -10.40 -2.01 -3.65
C ILE A 37 -9.24 -1.09 -3.28
N ILE A 38 -8.80 -1.19 -2.02
CA ILE A 38 -7.66 -0.46 -1.46
C ILE A 38 -6.61 -1.46 -0.97
N LYS A 39 -5.47 -0.97 -0.49
CA LYS A 39 -4.46 -1.80 0.17
C LYS A 39 -5.09 -2.63 1.29
N HIS A 40 -4.66 -3.88 1.40
CA HIS A 40 -5.10 -4.90 2.35
C HIS A 40 -6.59 -5.29 2.25
N SER A 41 -7.33 -4.81 1.23
CA SER A 41 -8.64 -5.38 0.90
C SER A 41 -8.49 -6.85 0.53
N TRP A 42 -9.40 -7.69 1.02
CA TRP A 42 -9.57 -9.05 0.52
C TRP A 42 -10.43 -9.03 -0.75
N VAL A 43 -9.96 -9.65 -1.80
CA VAL A 43 -10.61 -9.63 -3.11
C VAL A 43 -10.82 -11.03 -3.63
N GLN A 44 -12.02 -11.32 -4.11
CA GLN A 44 -12.34 -12.54 -4.83
C GLN A 44 -12.41 -12.25 -6.33
N LEU A 45 -11.70 -13.03 -7.12
CA LEU A 45 -11.54 -12.82 -8.55
C LEU A 45 -11.81 -14.09 -9.36
N GLU A 46 -12.48 -13.94 -10.49
CA GLU A 46 -12.30 -14.83 -11.63
C GLU A 46 -11.31 -14.20 -12.62
N TYR A 47 -10.41 -14.99 -13.19
CA TYR A 47 -9.42 -14.48 -14.13
C TYR A 47 -9.02 -15.50 -15.19
N THR A 48 -8.46 -14.99 -16.27
CA THR A 48 -7.75 -15.74 -17.29
C THR A 48 -6.46 -15.01 -17.64
N GLY A 49 -5.33 -15.72 -17.50
CA GLY A 49 -4.02 -15.31 -17.95
C GLY A 49 -3.67 -15.93 -19.29
N SER A 50 -3.27 -15.13 -20.27
CA SER A 50 -2.90 -15.56 -21.61
C SER A 50 -1.67 -14.82 -22.13
N PHE A 51 -1.03 -15.41 -23.12
CA PHE A 51 -0.01 -14.73 -23.92
C PHE A 51 -0.68 -13.81 -24.96
N GLU A 52 0.09 -12.90 -25.57
CA GLU A 52 -0.41 -11.98 -26.61
C GLU A 52 -1.01 -12.72 -27.83
N ASN A 53 -0.53 -13.94 -28.12
CA ASN A 53 -1.09 -14.78 -29.20
C ASN A 53 -2.41 -15.46 -28.82
N GLY A 54 -2.96 -15.19 -27.63
CA GLY A 54 -4.23 -15.73 -27.12
C GLY A 54 -4.12 -17.11 -26.45
N LYS A 55 -2.94 -17.74 -26.41
CA LYS A 55 -2.78 -19.02 -25.70
C LYS A 55 -2.91 -18.79 -24.18
N VAL A 56 -3.91 -19.42 -23.57
CA VAL A 56 -4.16 -19.39 -22.13
C VAL A 56 -3.11 -20.24 -21.42
N PHE A 57 -2.51 -19.68 -20.37
CA PHE A 57 -1.57 -20.39 -19.50
C PHE A 57 -2.14 -20.68 -18.11
N ASP A 58 -3.11 -19.87 -17.66
CA ASP A 58 -3.78 -20.08 -16.36
C ASP A 58 -5.18 -19.45 -16.37
N THR A 59 -6.13 -20.09 -15.67
CA THR A 59 -7.49 -19.58 -15.49
C THR A 59 -8.18 -20.29 -14.33
N ASN A 60 -9.07 -19.58 -13.64
CA ASN A 60 -10.02 -20.16 -12.69
C ASN A 60 -11.49 -20.00 -13.16
N VAL A 61 -11.73 -19.42 -14.31
CA VAL A 61 -13.09 -19.30 -14.88
C VAL A 61 -13.70 -20.67 -15.07
N GLY A 62 -14.92 -20.84 -14.57
CA GLY A 62 -15.63 -22.13 -14.61
C GLY A 62 -15.15 -23.16 -13.59
N LYS A 63 -14.27 -22.79 -12.67
CA LYS A 63 -13.89 -23.60 -11.52
C LYS A 63 -14.70 -23.13 -10.28
N ASP A 64 -15.04 -24.07 -9.39
CA ASP A 64 -15.84 -23.77 -8.19
C ASP A 64 -15.10 -22.93 -7.12
N ARG A 65 -13.92 -22.38 -7.44
CA ARG A 65 -13.10 -21.63 -6.53
C ARG A 65 -12.60 -20.34 -7.17
N PRO A 66 -13.12 -19.17 -6.75
CA PRO A 66 -12.51 -17.91 -7.13
C PRO A 66 -11.09 -17.81 -6.52
N LEU A 67 -10.23 -17.03 -7.14
CA LEU A 67 -8.97 -16.62 -6.53
C LEU A 67 -9.30 -15.66 -5.40
N VAL A 68 -8.85 -15.97 -4.18
CA VAL A 68 -8.96 -15.08 -3.02
C VAL A 68 -7.57 -14.58 -2.68
N VAL A 69 -7.38 -13.26 -2.72
CA VAL A 69 -6.08 -12.62 -2.45
C VAL A 69 -6.26 -11.37 -1.60
N GLN A 70 -5.27 -11.08 -0.77
CA GLN A 70 -5.19 -9.83 -0.05
C GLN A 70 -4.26 -8.86 -0.76
N MET A 71 -4.76 -7.68 -1.09
CA MET A 71 -3.98 -6.66 -1.80
C MET A 71 -2.78 -6.19 -0.97
N SER A 72 -1.68 -5.88 -1.65
CA SER A 72 -0.41 -5.41 -1.05
C SER A 72 0.33 -6.42 -0.17
N MET A 73 -0.06 -7.71 -0.24
CA MET A 73 0.63 -8.81 0.45
C MET A 73 1.59 -9.59 -0.48
N LYS A 74 1.77 -9.14 -1.72
CA LYS A 74 2.63 -9.78 -2.75
C LYS A 74 2.20 -11.21 -3.12
N GLU A 75 0.92 -11.49 -3.02
CA GLU A 75 0.35 -12.80 -3.38
C GLU A 75 0.18 -12.97 -4.89
N VAL A 76 0.20 -11.86 -5.63
CA VAL A 76 0.11 -11.81 -7.08
C VAL A 76 1.22 -10.95 -7.67
N ILE A 77 1.47 -11.07 -8.98
CA ILE A 77 2.46 -10.24 -9.68
C ILE A 77 2.10 -8.75 -9.61
N PRO A 78 3.11 -7.85 -9.53
CA PRO A 78 2.87 -6.43 -9.32
C PRO A 78 1.92 -5.79 -10.32
N GLY A 79 2.03 -6.12 -11.60
CA GLY A 79 1.17 -5.56 -12.64
C GLY A 79 -0.29 -6.02 -12.53
N PHE A 80 -0.56 -7.23 -12.05
CA PHE A 80 -1.92 -7.71 -11.82
C PHE A 80 -2.55 -6.96 -10.65
N GLU A 81 -1.80 -6.78 -9.56
CA GLU A 81 -2.23 -5.98 -8.42
C GLU A 81 -2.54 -4.52 -8.80
N GLN A 82 -1.68 -3.88 -9.60
CA GLN A 82 -1.93 -2.54 -10.13
C GLN A 82 -3.24 -2.47 -10.94
N GLY A 83 -3.55 -3.51 -11.69
CA GLY A 83 -4.78 -3.60 -12.47
C GLY A 83 -6.04 -3.73 -11.61
N ILE A 84 -5.93 -4.28 -10.41
CA ILE A 84 -7.04 -4.57 -9.49
C ILE A 84 -7.30 -3.39 -8.54
N ILE A 85 -6.24 -2.83 -7.92
CA ILE A 85 -6.38 -1.72 -6.97
C ILE A 85 -7.15 -0.55 -7.61
N GLY A 86 -8.08 0.02 -6.84
CA GLY A 86 -8.95 1.12 -7.28
C GLY A 86 -10.19 0.69 -8.07
N THR A 87 -10.31 -0.59 -8.43
CA THR A 87 -11.55 -1.14 -9.02
C THR A 87 -12.61 -1.42 -7.95
N THR A 88 -13.76 -1.89 -8.35
CA THR A 88 -14.93 -2.17 -7.49
C THR A 88 -15.52 -3.53 -7.83
N LYS A 89 -16.35 -4.07 -6.94
CA LYS A 89 -17.11 -5.30 -7.21
C LYS A 89 -17.87 -5.21 -8.54
N GLY A 90 -17.80 -6.28 -9.35
CA GLY A 90 -18.40 -6.37 -10.68
C GLY A 90 -17.57 -5.73 -11.80
N THR A 91 -16.40 -5.17 -11.49
CA THR A 91 -15.47 -4.68 -12.53
C THR A 91 -14.98 -5.86 -13.36
N LYS A 92 -15.11 -5.73 -14.70
CA LYS A 92 -14.48 -6.62 -15.67
C LYS A 92 -13.42 -5.84 -16.43
N ARG A 93 -12.17 -6.28 -16.33
CA ARG A 93 -11.04 -5.54 -16.92
C ARG A 93 -10.10 -6.50 -17.64
N LYS A 94 -9.59 -6.03 -18.77
CA LYS A 94 -8.51 -6.67 -19.51
C LYS A 94 -7.30 -5.76 -19.53
N ILE A 95 -6.15 -6.28 -19.12
CA ILE A 95 -4.90 -5.54 -19.02
C ILE A 95 -3.77 -6.28 -19.70
N LYS A 96 -2.81 -5.51 -20.23
CA LYS A 96 -1.51 -6.01 -20.64
C LYS A 96 -0.49 -5.61 -19.56
N ILE A 97 0.25 -6.59 -19.10
CA ILE A 97 1.26 -6.45 -18.05
C ILE A 97 2.63 -6.64 -18.70
N PRO A 98 3.51 -5.63 -18.71
CA PRO A 98 4.87 -5.77 -19.21
C PRO A 98 5.65 -6.77 -18.35
N ALA A 99 6.63 -7.44 -18.95
CA ALA A 99 7.40 -8.50 -18.30
C ALA A 99 8.01 -8.07 -16.96
N GLU A 100 8.45 -6.82 -16.83
CA GLU A 100 9.07 -6.25 -15.63
C GLU A 100 8.11 -6.19 -14.42
N LEU A 101 6.79 -6.06 -14.69
CA LEU A 101 5.74 -6.07 -13.68
C LEU A 101 5.09 -7.47 -13.53
N ALA A 102 5.65 -8.47 -14.22
CA ALA A 102 5.23 -9.86 -14.17
C ALA A 102 6.38 -10.76 -13.66
N TYR A 103 6.92 -11.63 -14.51
CA TYR A 103 7.96 -12.60 -14.14
C TYR A 103 9.37 -12.19 -14.59
N GLY A 104 9.51 -11.08 -15.32
CA GLY A 104 10.77 -10.48 -15.72
C GLY A 104 11.69 -11.38 -16.52
N VAL A 105 12.99 -11.18 -16.33
CA VAL A 105 14.07 -11.92 -17.04
C VAL A 105 14.15 -13.39 -16.63
N LYS A 106 13.51 -13.82 -15.54
CA LYS A 106 13.54 -15.20 -15.08
C LYS A 106 12.43 -16.06 -15.68
N GLY A 107 11.32 -15.44 -16.09
CA GLY A 107 10.09 -16.15 -16.47
C GLY A 107 9.40 -16.83 -15.28
N GLY A 108 8.32 -17.55 -15.54
CA GLY A 108 7.50 -18.27 -14.55
C GLY A 108 7.51 -19.78 -14.76
N GLY A 109 8.43 -20.49 -14.13
CA GLY A 109 8.57 -21.94 -14.27
C GLY A 109 8.79 -22.37 -15.72
N ASP A 110 8.22 -23.53 -16.08
CA ASP A 110 8.28 -24.07 -17.45
C ASP A 110 7.23 -23.49 -18.39
N ILE A 111 6.33 -22.63 -17.88
CA ILE A 111 5.13 -22.17 -18.60
C ILE A 111 5.38 -20.78 -19.22
N ILE A 112 5.93 -19.84 -18.47
CA ILE A 112 6.10 -18.46 -18.90
C ILE A 112 7.55 -18.18 -19.26
N PRO A 113 7.87 -17.93 -20.56
CA PRO A 113 9.24 -17.63 -20.96
C PRO A 113 9.78 -16.33 -20.33
N PRO A 114 11.11 -16.16 -20.25
CA PRO A 114 11.71 -14.88 -19.88
C PRO A 114 11.26 -13.71 -20.75
N ASN A 115 11.19 -12.53 -20.15
CA ASN A 115 10.84 -11.26 -20.82
C ASN A 115 9.54 -11.33 -21.64
N THR A 116 8.51 -11.96 -21.07
CA THR A 116 7.22 -12.15 -21.75
C THR A 116 6.16 -11.27 -21.14
N ASP A 117 5.55 -10.41 -21.95
CA ASP A 117 4.36 -9.65 -21.60
C ASP A 117 3.16 -10.56 -21.47
N LEU A 118 2.27 -10.27 -20.53
CA LEU A 118 1.12 -11.09 -20.23
C LEU A 118 -0.18 -10.29 -20.40
N ILE A 119 -1.22 -11.00 -20.82
CA ILE A 119 -2.59 -10.48 -20.86
C ILE A 119 -3.38 -11.13 -19.73
N PHE A 120 -3.98 -10.31 -18.87
CA PHE A 120 -4.93 -10.77 -17.88
C PHE A 120 -6.30 -10.16 -18.14
N GLU A 121 -7.32 -11.01 -18.06
CA GLU A 121 -8.71 -10.61 -18.04
C GLU A 121 -9.31 -11.10 -16.73
N PHE A 122 -9.97 -10.21 -15.97
CA PHE A 122 -10.52 -10.56 -14.67
C PHE A 122 -11.88 -9.92 -14.41
N GLU A 123 -12.65 -10.57 -13.55
CA GLU A 123 -13.86 -10.04 -12.94
C GLU A 123 -13.72 -10.02 -11.43
N VAL A 124 -14.07 -8.89 -10.82
CA VAL A 124 -14.12 -8.75 -9.36
C VAL A 124 -15.43 -9.30 -8.83
N ILE A 125 -15.38 -10.45 -8.15
CA ILE A 125 -16.56 -11.16 -7.64
C ILE A 125 -17.01 -10.59 -6.30
N ASP A 126 -16.04 -10.33 -5.38
CA ASP A 126 -16.34 -9.73 -4.08
C ASP A 126 -15.16 -8.92 -3.53
N VAL A 127 -15.48 -8.01 -2.59
CA VAL A 127 -14.50 -7.12 -1.95
C VAL A 127 -14.87 -6.99 -0.47
N LEU A 128 -13.93 -7.36 0.39
CA LEU A 128 -14.01 -7.12 1.83
C LEU A 128 -12.98 -6.06 2.25
N ASP A 129 -13.37 -5.20 3.17
CA ASP A 129 -12.47 -4.19 3.73
C ASP A 129 -11.30 -4.84 4.48
N PRO A 130 -10.17 -4.16 4.63
CA PRO A 130 -9.14 -4.54 5.60
C PRO A 130 -9.72 -4.70 6.99
N SER A 131 -9.14 -5.55 7.79
CA SER A 131 -9.58 -5.81 9.19
C SER A 131 -9.21 -4.67 10.16
N TYR A 132 -8.56 -3.61 9.67
CA TYR A 132 -8.29 -2.39 10.43
C TYR A 132 -9.01 -1.18 9.79
N LYS A 133 -9.16 -0.10 10.56
CA LYS A 133 -9.80 1.14 10.10
C LYS A 133 -8.75 2.21 9.75
N SER A 134 -9.02 2.99 8.71
CA SER A 134 -8.24 4.19 8.38
C SER A 134 -8.98 5.40 8.94
N VAL A 135 -8.35 6.15 9.85
CA VAL A 135 -8.95 7.31 10.52
C VAL A 135 -8.31 8.62 10.08
N SER A 136 -9.08 9.67 10.00
CA SER A 136 -8.60 11.03 9.77
C SER A 136 -7.87 11.60 10.98
N SER A 137 -7.21 12.73 10.80
CA SER A 137 -6.53 13.43 11.90
C SER A 137 -7.52 13.89 12.99
N ASP A 138 -8.73 14.29 12.62
CA ASP A 138 -9.75 14.73 13.59
C ASP A 138 -10.32 13.55 14.37
N GLU A 139 -10.63 12.44 13.69
CA GLU A 139 -11.04 11.19 14.35
C GLU A 139 -9.95 10.67 15.30
N LEU A 140 -8.67 10.75 14.91
CA LEU A 140 -7.56 10.36 15.79
C LEU A 140 -7.55 11.19 17.08
N ILE A 141 -7.73 12.51 16.99
CA ILE A 141 -7.78 13.38 18.17
C ILE A 141 -8.93 12.95 19.10
N GLU A 142 -10.13 12.79 18.54
CA GLU A 142 -11.30 12.34 19.30
C GLU A 142 -11.07 10.97 19.96
N MET A 143 -10.46 10.03 19.24
CA MET A 143 -10.16 8.70 19.78
C MET A 143 -9.15 8.77 20.93
N ILE A 144 -8.10 9.61 20.83
CA ILE A 144 -7.13 9.81 21.91
C ILE A 144 -7.83 10.43 23.16
N GLU A 145 -8.71 11.40 22.96
CA GLU A 145 -9.49 12.01 24.04
C GLU A 145 -10.43 11.00 24.73
N ASN A 146 -10.88 9.98 23.97
CA ASN A 146 -11.67 8.85 24.45
C ASN A 146 -10.83 7.63 24.88
N ASN A 147 -9.57 7.85 25.30
CA ASN A 147 -8.64 6.87 25.83
C ASN A 147 -8.18 5.77 24.84
N ALA A 148 -8.22 6.00 23.53
CA ALA A 148 -7.54 5.12 22.61
C ALA A 148 -6.01 5.20 22.78
N VAL A 149 -5.32 4.10 22.55
CA VAL A 149 -3.86 4.01 22.61
C VAL A 149 -3.28 4.27 21.23
N ALA A 150 -2.78 5.48 21.02
CA ALA A 150 -2.12 5.86 19.77
C ALA A 150 -0.60 5.65 19.89
N LEU A 151 -0.05 4.75 19.09
CA LEU A 151 1.37 4.41 19.05
C LEU A 151 2.02 5.05 17.82
N ASP A 152 2.95 5.97 18.05
CA ASP A 152 3.81 6.51 16.99
C ASP A 152 4.98 5.56 16.79
N ILE A 153 4.88 4.73 15.74
CA ILE A 153 5.81 3.62 15.48
C ILE A 153 7.05 4.01 14.69
N ARG A 154 7.25 5.30 14.45
CA ARG A 154 8.41 5.84 13.75
C ARG A 154 9.69 5.68 14.58
N THR A 155 10.82 6.08 14.00
CA THR A 155 12.12 6.09 14.68
C THR A 155 12.30 7.31 15.59
N GLU A 156 13.20 7.21 16.59
CA GLU A 156 13.55 8.34 17.47
C GLU A 156 14.07 9.54 16.65
N GLU A 157 14.85 9.30 15.60
CA GLU A 157 15.34 10.35 14.70
C GLU A 157 14.20 11.13 14.02
N GLU A 158 13.13 10.45 13.64
CA GLU A 158 11.94 11.09 13.05
C GLU A 158 11.17 11.91 14.08
N TRP A 159 11.05 11.44 15.33
CA TRP A 159 10.42 12.22 16.41
C TRP A 159 11.23 13.45 16.78
N ASP A 160 12.56 13.33 16.88
CA ASP A 160 13.47 14.47 17.14
C ASP A 160 13.32 15.54 16.06
N LYS A 161 13.18 15.13 14.81
CA LYS A 161 13.09 16.03 13.65
C LYS A 161 11.74 16.72 13.53
N THR A 162 10.64 16.03 13.83
CA THR A 162 9.29 16.54 13.52
C THR A 162 8.41 16.74 14.73
N GLY A 163 8.71 16.09 15.85
CA GLY A 163 7.83 15.95 17.01
C GLY A 163 6.82 14.80 16.85
N VAL A 164 5.90 14.68 17.80
CA VAL A 164 4.86 13.65 17.90
C VAL A 164 3.47 14.28 18.06
N ILE A 165 2.43 13.55 17.80
CA ILE A 165 1.05 13.95 18.05
C ILE A 165 0.81 13.96 19.56
N LYS A 166 0.21 15.03 20.09
CA LYS A 166 -0.09 15.13 21.52
C LYS A 166 -1.01 13.96 21.95
N GLY A 167 -0.58 13.25 22.97
CA GLY A 167 -1.30 12.09 23.52
C GLY A 167 -0.96 10.76 22.83
N SER A 168 -0.10 10.77 21.82
CA SER A 168 0.45 9.52 21.30
C SER A 168 1.66 9.07 22.13
N PHE A 169 1.93 7.77 22.08
CA PHE A 169 3.07 7.12 22.72
C PHE A 169 4.12 6.82 21.64
N PRO A 170 5.29 7.45 21.68
CA PRO A 170 6.38 7.15 20.76
C PRO A 170 7.01 5.79 21.12
N GLU A 171 6.99 4.86 20.17
CA GLU A 171 7.46 3.48 20.35
C GLU A 171 7.98 2.92 19.03
N THR A 172 9.29 2.96 18.80
CA THR A 172 9.91 2.49 17.55
C THR A 172 9.61 1.02 17.30
N ALA A 173 8.76 0.74 16.30
CA ALA A 173 8.37 -0.65 15.99
C ALA A 173 9.38 -1.38 15.10
N PHE A 174 10.17 -0.67 14.32
CA PHE A 174 11.16 -1.26 13.42
C PHE A 174 12.52 -0.59 13.59
N ASP A 175 13.59 -1.38 13.64
CA ASP A 175 14.95 -0.84 13.65
C ASP A 175 15.34 -0.26 12.28
N LYS A 176 16.53 0.35 12.23
CA LYS A 176 17.08 0.95 10.98
C LYS A 176 17.25 -0.02 9.81
N ASN A 177 17.17 -1.33 10.06
CA ASN A 177 17.25 -2.38 9.04
C ASN A 177 15.86 -2.90 8.67
N GLY A 178 14.77 -2.31 9.20
CA GLY A 178 13.40 -2.73 8.99
C GLY A 178 13.00 -3.99 9.77
N LYS A 179 13.78 -4.40 10.79
CA LYS A 179 13.45 -5.53 11.64
C LYS A 179 12.51 -5.11 12.75
N PHE A 180 11.39 -5.83 12.89
CA PHE A 180 10.41 -5.59 13.95
C PHE A 180 11.01 -5.82 15.34
N GLN A 181 10.71 -4.89 16.25
CA GLN A 181 11.18 -4.92 17.64
C GLN A 181 10.21 -5.70 18.51
N VAL A 182 10.59 -6.92 18.90
CA VAL A 182 9.70 -7.86 19.64
C VAL A 182 9.15 -7.26 20.93
N TYR A 183 9.91 -6.39 21.62
CA TYR A 183 9.48 -5.76 22.86
C TYR A 183 8.23 -4.86 22.69
N VAL A 184 8.02 -4.32 21.48
CA VAL A 184 6.78 -3.55 21.14
C VAL A 184 5.56 -4.46 21.25
N MET A 185 5.69 -5.70 20.81
CA MET A 185 4.64 -6.71 20.96
C MET A 185 4.30 -6.95 22.43
N ASP A 186 5.32 -7.08 23.28
CA ASP A 186 5.10 -7.33 24.71
C ASP A 186 4.42 -6.14 25.38
N LYS A 187 4.79 -4.91 24.99
CA LYS A 187 4.10 -3.70 25.47
C LYS A 187 2.63 -3.65 25.03
N ILE A 188 2.35 -3.94 23.77
CA ILE A 188 0.98 -3.95 23.25
C ILE A 188 0.15 -5.03 23.95
N ARG A 189 0.71 -6.22 24.15
CA ARG A 189 0.04 -7.29 24.91
C ARG A 189 -0.24 -6.90 26.35
N ALA A 190 0.71 -6.24 27.02
CA ALA A 190 0.53 -5.74 28.37
C ALA A 190 -0.57 -4.68 28.44
N LEU A 191 -0.64 -3.76 27.48
CA LEU A 191 -1.70 -2.76 27.36
C LEU A 191 -3.07 -3.44 27.13
N ALA A 192 -3.15 -4.38 26.21
CA ALA A 192 -4.37 -5.14 25.92
C ALA A 192 -4.84 -5.93 27.16
N ALA A 193 -3.94 -6.55 27.90
CA ALA A 193 -4.27 -7.29 29.13
C ALA A 193 -4.75 -6.37 30.27
N SER A 194 -4.28 -5.12 30.33
CA SER A 194 -4.65 -4.18 31.39
C SER A 194 -5.98 -3.48 31.17
N GLN A 195 -6.46 -3.39 29.92
CA GLN A 195 -7.65 -2.62 29.54
C GLN A 195 -8.82 -3.44 29.00
N SER A 196 -8.81 -4.77 29.13
CA SER A 196 -9.66 -5.71 28.38
C SER A 196 -9.24 -5.84 26.90
N GLN A 197 -9.67 -6.92 26.22
CA GLN A 197 -9.31 -7.20 24.82
C GLN A 197 -9.88 -6.18 23.79
N ASP A 198 -10.63 -5.18 24.26
CA ASP A 198 -11.31 -4.16 23.45
C ASP A 198 -10.54 -2.84 23.35
N VAL A 199 -9.22 -2.84 23.62
CA VAL A 199 -8.40 -1.64 23.48
C VAL A 199 -8.42 -1.13 22.04
N ASN A 200 -8.81 0.13 21.86
CA ASN A 200 -8.65 0.83 20.58
C ASN A 200 -7.18 1.16 20.38
N LEU A 201 -6.48 0.41 19.54
CA LEU A 201 -5.10 0.67 19.14
C LEU A 201 -5.07 1.50 17.86
N ILE A 202 -4.21 2.52 17.82
CA ILE A 202 -4.01 3.32 16.62
C ILE A 202 -2.51 3.36 16.31
N PHE A 203 -2.14 2.92 15.12
CA PHE A 203 -0.74 3.03 14.68
C PHE A 203 -0.55 4.27 13.82
N ILE A 204 0.56 4.98 14.10
CA ILE A 204 0.97 6.20 13.41
C ILE A 204 2.36 5.96 12.82
N SER A 205 2.52 6.13 11.51
CA SER A 205 3.82 6.10 10.83
C SER A 205 4.01 7.36 9.99
N HIS A 206 5.13 7.45 9.26
CA HIS A 206 5.44 8.64 8.45
C HIS A 206 4.34 8.99 7.43
N ASP A 207 3.93 8.02 6.62
CA ASP A 207 2.95 8.16 5.52
C ASP A 207 1.74 7.22 5.62
N GLY A 208 1.64 6.46 6.70
CA GLY A 208 0.59 5.47 6.94
C GLY A 208 0.88 4.06 6.40
N GLU A 209 1.91 3.86 5.57
CA GLU A 209 2.21 2.57 4.95
C GLU A 209 2.64 1.51 5.98
N THR A 210 3.67 1.82 6.76
CA THR A 210 4.18 0.90 7.80
C THR A 210 3.12 0.64 8.88
N ALA A 211 2.34 1.66 9.24
CA ALA A 211 1.22 1.52 10.17
C ALA A 211 0.15 0.56 9.64
N SER A 212 -0.21 0.66 8.36
CA SER A 212 -1.20 -0.21 7.72
C SER A 212 -0.73 -1.66 7.64
N MET A 213 0.55 -1.89 7.31
CA MET A 213 1.14 -3.22 7.31
C MET A 213 1.11 -3.87 8.70
N LEU A 214 1.51 -3.10 9.73
CA LEU A 214 1.49 -3.58 11.11
C LEU A 214 0.06 -3.86 11.59
N ALA A 215 -0.88 -2.95 11.31
CA ALA A 215 -2.29 -3.10 11.66
C ALA A 215 -2.91 -4.35 11.03
N ASN A 216 -2.57 -4.63 9.75
CA ASN A 216 -3.01 -5.83 9.07
C ASN A 216 -2.50 -7.09 9.77
N SER A 217 -1.20 -7.19 10.07
CA SER A 217 -0.64 -8.33 10.79
C SER A 217 -1.25 -8.50 12.18
N PHE A 218 -1.49 -7.41 12.91
CA PHE A 218 -2.13 -7.49 14.22
C PHE A 218 -3.57 -7.98 14.14
N SER A 219 -4.31 -7.57 13.12
CA SER A 219 -5.70 -8.02 12.94
C SER A 219 -5.79 -9.45 12.45
N GLU A 220 -5.05 -9.81 11.40
CA GLU A 220 -5.16 -11.13 10.74
C GLU A 220 -4.41 -12.23 11.50
N ASP A 221 -3.18 -11.94 11.96
CA ASP A 221 -2.32 -12.97 12.57
C ASP A 221 -2.54 -13.10 14.08
N LEU A 222 -2.92 -12.03 14.75
CA LEU A 222 -3.01 -11.95 16.21
C LEU A 222 -4.43 -11.75 16.75
N GLY A 223 -5.41 -11.52 15.86
CA GLY A 223 -6.84 -11.46 16.21
C GLY A 223 -7.27 -10.18 16.93
N PHE A 224 -6.53 -9.10 16.83
CA PHE A 224 -6.96 -7.80 17.36
C PHE A 224 -8.08 -7.22 16.51
N THR A 225 -9.21 -6.82 17.12
CA THR A 225 -10.42 -6.39 16.41
C THR A 225 -10.58 -4.88 16.30
N ASN A 226 -9.97 -4.11 17.20
CA ASN A 226 -10.12 -2.65 17.29
C ASN A 226 -8.82 -1.91 16.94
N ILE A 227 -8.34 -2.13 15.71
CA ILE A 227 -7.13 -1.48 15.22
C ILE A 227 -7.48 -0.40 14.20
N SER A 228 -6.80 0.73 14.33
CA SER A 228 -6.88 1.85 13.40
C SER A 228 -5.49 2.31 12.97
N VAL A 229 -5.43 3.04 11.86
CA VAL A 229 -4.21 3.72 11.39
C VAL A 229 -4.52 5.15 11.02
N LEU A 230 -3.60 6.07 11.32
CA LEU A 230 -3.72 7.45 10.84
C LEU A 230 -3.53 7.48 9.32
N LYS A 231 -4.58 7.85 8.61
CA LYS A 231 -4.58 7.95 7.14
C LYS A 231 -3.52 8.94 6.66
N GLY A 232 -2.59 8.46 5.86
CA GLY A 232 -1.48 9.27 5.33
C GLY A 232 -0.43 9.69 6.38
N GLY A 233 -0.53 9.19 7.61
CA GLY A 233 0.46 9.33 8.66
C GLY A 233 0.77 10.77 9.07
N ILE A 234 1.97 10.98 9.63
CA ILE A 234 2.46 12.31 10.02
C ILE A 234 2.55 13.27 8.84
N LYS A 235 2.84 12.77 7.65
CA LYS A 235 2.87 13.58 6.43
C LYS A 235 1.50 14.24 6.14
N ALA A 236 0.41 13.50 6.26
CA ALA A 236 -0.94 14.06 6.11
C ALA A 236 -1.27 15.05 7.24
N TRP A 237 -0.96 14.70 8.49
CA TRP A 237 -1.12 15.57 9.66
C TRP A 237 -0.46 16.94 9.46
N GLN A 238 0.79 16.96 8.98
CA GLN A 238 1.53 18.19 8.69
C GLN A 238 0.93 18.97 7.52
N SER A 239 0.44 18.28 6.47
CA SER A 239 -0.21 18.95 5.33
C SER A 239 -1.51 19.67 5.71
N GLU A 240 -2.16 19.23 6.79
CA GLU A 240 -3.32 19.87 7.41
C GLU A 240 -2.93 21.03 8.37
N ASN A 241 -1.65 21.38 8.45
CA ASN A 241 -1.10 22.40 9.38
C ASN A 241 -1.37 22.09 10.86
N LYS A 242 -1.57 20.83 11.22
CA LYS A 242 -1.74 20.40 12.61
C LYS A 242 -0.39 20.36 13.34
N LYS A 243 -0.39 20.82 14.61
CA LYS A 243 0.84 20.94 15.40
C LYS A 243 1.30 19.58 15.93
N LEU A 244 2.61 19.40 15.93
CA LEU A 244 3.31 18.31 16.64
C LEU A 244 3.99 18.91 17.89
N GLY A 245 4.05 18.15 18.97
CA GLY A 245 4.73 18.52 20.19
C GLY A 245 6.07 17.78 20.34
N PRO A 246 6.89 18.16 21.34
CA PRO A 246 8.10 17.40 21.67
C PRO A 246 7.71 16.00 22.14
N HIS A 247 8.60 15.03 21.95
CA HIS A 247 8.38 13.66 22.44
C HIS A 247 9.08 13.42 23.82
N LYS A 248 9.91 14.36 24.25
CA LYS A 248 10.63 14.41 25.56
C LYS A 248 10.18 15.58 26.37
#